data_19e4d557a5c456477ea011816e616675
#
_entry.id   19e4d557a5c456477ea011816e616675
#
_cell.length_a   1.000
_cell.length_b   1.000
_cell.length_c   1.000
_cell.angle_alpha   90.00
_cell.angle_beta   90.00
_cell.angle_gamma   90.00
#
_symmetry.space_group_name_H-M   'P 1'
#
loop_
_entity.id
_entity.type
_entity.pdbx_description
1 polymer ?
#
loop_
_entity_poly.entity_id
_entity_poly.type
_entity_poly.pdbx_seq_one_letter_code
_entity_poly.pdbx_strand_id
1 'polypeptide(L)'
;MDKENISGEKALIEERRKKLDQLRDRGDAYGNSFKPKNNASSLHEEYGDVSKDDLAEKNIKDISVAGRIVLKRVMGNASFATLRDASGDIQIYVTKNNVDESVYEDFKTWDLGDIVGVSGSLFRTKTDELTIDVWDLEMITKSLRPMPEKFKGLTDIEARYRQRYLDLMTNNDTKEVFIKRTKIIDSLRKKMNESGYLEVETPMMHPLAGGAVARPFVTQHNALGQDLYLRIAPELYLKRLLVGGFERVFEINRSFRNEGLSTKHNPEFTMMEWYQAYASMQDQMDLTKDIILNAAKAADCESKIEWGDIKVDLNNFKQSTLSDLVLEFNKELSKDDLSDKKKLQNILTSNKVKVEKSWGIGRILLEVFEATVEGKLIDPTFVTEYPVEVSPLSRRNEENPDYADRFELFIGGKEFANGFCELNDPDDQATRFEEQVAAKDSGDKEAMDFDQDYITALEHGMPPAVGVGMGVDRLVMLLTNQSSIRDVLLFPQLKS
;
A
#
# COMPACT_ATOMS: atom_id res chain seq x y z
N MET A 1 5.78 15.74 24.89
CA MET A 1 4.84 15.33 25.97
C MET A 1 5.32 15.96 27.27
N ASP A 2 4.48 16.78 27.90
CA ASP A 2 4.83 17.47 29.12
C ASP A 2 4.98 16.50 30.30
N LYS A 3 5.91 16.80 31.23
CA LYS A 3 6.20 15.95 32.40
C LYS A 3 4.97 15.66 33.28
N GLU A 4 4.00 16.57 33.30
CA GLU A 4 2.73 16.41 34.05
C GLU A 4 1.82 15.36 33.40
N ASN A 5 1.76 15.29 32.07
CA ASN A 5 0.96 14.31 31.32
C ASN A 5 1.51 12.87 31.51
N ILE A 6 2.83 12.73 31.56
CA ILE A 6 3.50 11.43 31.82
C ILE A 6 3.24 10.95 33.25
N SER A 7 3.16 11.87 34.22
CA SER A 7 2.83 11.55 35.63
C SER A 7 1.38 11.08 35.77
N GLY A 8 0.44 11.72 35.07
CA GLY A 8 -0.97 11.34 35.07
C GLY A 8 -1.24 9.98 34.41
N GLU A 9 -0.62 9.73 33.26
CA GLU A 9 -0.77 8.42 32.58
C GLU A 9 -0.20 7.26 33.42
N LYS A 10 0.93 7.45 34.09
CA LYS A 10 1.51 6.42 34.97
C LYS A 10 0.58 6.07 36.13
N ALA A 11 -0.03 7.08 36.78
CA ALA A 11 -0.97 6.86 37.86
C ALA A 11 -2.21 6.07 37.40
N LEU A 12 -2.76 6.40 36.24
CA LEU A 12 -3.86 5.65 35.62
C LEU A 12 -3.48 4.20 35.32
N ILE A 13 -2.29 3.97 34.79
CA ILE A 13 -1.80 2.61 34.50
C ILE A 13 -1.68 1.82 35.81
N GLU A 14 -1.17 2.41 36.89
CA GLU A 14 -1.04 1.75 38.21
C GLU A 14 -2.42 1.43 38.82
N GLU A 15 -3.38 2.33 38.70
CA GLU A 15 -4.76 2.07 39.12
C GLU A 15 -5.38 0.92 38.37
N ARG A 16 -5.24 0.90 37.05
CA ARG A 16 -5.76 -0.18 36.19
C ARG A 16 -5.06 -1.52 36.42
N ARG A 17 -3.76 -1.50 36.81
CA ARG A 17 -3.04 -2.71 37.23
C ARG A 17 -3.63 -3.28 38.53
N LYS A 18 -3.96 -2.46 39.50
CA LYS A 18 -4.62 -2.94 40.72
C LYS A 18 -5.97 -3.60 40.42
N LYS A 19 -6.76 -3.02 39.51
CA LYS A 19 -8.02 -3.63 39.06
C LYS A 19 -7.76 -4.97 38.33
N LEU A 20 -6.70 -5.04 37.52
CA LEU A 20 -6.30 -6.29 36.85
C LEU A 20 -5.91 -7.37 37.86
N ASP A 21 -5.18 -7.02 38.93
CA ASP A 21 -4.77 -7.98 39.94
C ASP A 21 -6.01 -8.55 40.68
N GLN A 22 -7.02 -7.72 40.98
CA GLN A 22 -8.30 -8.17 41.52
C GLN A 22 -9.05 -9.13 40.58
N LEU A 23 -9.02 -8.88 39.26
CA LEU A 23 -9.58 -9.81 38.26
C LEU A 23 -8.82 -11.14 38.20
N ARG A 24 -7.49 -11.10 38.29
CA ARG A 24 -6.65 -12.31 38.34
C ARG A 24 -6.92 -13.18 39.58
N ASP A 25 -7.08 -12.56 40.71
CA ASP A 25 -7.38 -13.27 41.99
C ASP A 25 -8.72 -14.03 41.92
N ARG A 26 -9.66 -13.53 41.07
CA ARG A 26 -10.95 -14.19 40.81
C ARG A 26 -10.95 -15.15 39.63
N GLY A 27 -9.88 -15.20 38.85
CA GLY A 27 -9.79 -15.98 37.63
C GLY A 27 -10.45 -15.36 36.40
N ASP A 28 -10.88 -14.09 36.49
CA ASP A 28 -11.68 -13.40 35.45
C ASP A 28 -10.83 -12.57 34.49
N ALA A 29 -9.51 -12.64 34.59
CA ALA A 29 -8.62 -11.87 33.73
C ALA A 29 -8.30 -12.62 32.42
N TYR A 30 -8.42 -11.96 31.29
CA TYR A 30 -8.03 -12.45 29.96
C TYR A 30 -8.71 -13.79 29.57
N GLY A 31 -10.01 -13.87 29.76
CA GLY A 31 -10.82 -15.01 29.34
C GLY A 31 -10.79 -15.21 27.82
N ASN A 32 -10.90 -16.48 27.39
CA ASN A 32 -10.93 -16.85 25.96
C ASN A 32 -12.15 -17.71 25.58
N SER A 33 -13.10 -17.85 26.49
CA SER A 33 -14.30 -18.69 26.31
C SER A 33 -15.40 -17.99 25.55
N PHE A 34 -15.51 -16.68 25.63
CA PHE A 34 -16.56 -15.91 24.98
C PHE A 34 -16.43 -15.96 23.44
N LYS A 35 -17.54 -16.35 22.78
CA LYS A 35 -17.61 -16.38 21.32
C LYS A 35 -18.85 -15.59 20.88
N PRO A 36 -18.67 -14.39 20.32
CA PRO A 36 -19.79 -13.60 19.83
C PRO A 36 -20.46 -14.30 18.63
N LYS A 37 -21.79 -14.28 18.57
CA LYS A 37 -22.58 -14.78 17.45
C LYS A 37 -22.84 -13.69 16.41
N ASN A 38 -22.81 -12.43 16.84
CA ASN A 38 -23.16 -11.27 16.04
C ASN A 38 -22.03 -10.24 16.07
N ASN A 39 -22.03 -9.31 15.13
CA ASN A 39 -21.24 -8.10 15.12
C ASN A 39 -22.14 -6.87 14.96
N ALA A 40 -21.58 -5.69 15.26
CA ALA A 40 -22.34 -4.44 15.24
C ALA A 40 -23.00 -4.15 13.90
N SER A 41 -22.24 -4.29 12.80
CA SER A 41 -22.75 -4.03 11.44
C SER A 41 -23.91 -4.94 11.06
N SER A 42 -23.79 -6.26 11.30
CA SER A 42 -24.86 -7.21 10.97
C SER A 42 -26.16 -6.92 11.74
N LEU A 43 -26.05 -6.46 13.00
CA LEU A 43 -27.24 -6.08 13.77
C LEU A 43 -27.88 -4.80 13.23
N HIS A 44 -27.08 -3.81 12.80
CA HIS A 44 -27.61 -2.61 12.16
C HIS A 44 -28.18 -2.89 10.76
N GLU A 45 -27.57 -3.76 9.97
CA GLU A 45 -28.07 -4.14 8.64
C GLU A 45 -29.41 -4.89 8.75
N GLU A 46 -29.55 -5.78 9.72
CA GLU A 46 -30.77 -6.61 9.87
C GLU A 46 -31.91 -5.89 10.61
N TYR A 47 -31.57 -5.07 11.61
CA TYR A 47 -32.55 -4.46 12.52
C TYR A 47 -32.52 -2.94 12.54
N GLY A 48 -31.61 -2.29 11.80
CA GLY A 48 -31.43 -0.85 11.82
C GLY A 48 -32.64 -0.04 11.37
N ASP A 49 -33.43 -0.57 10.44
CA ASP A 49 -34.66 0.07 9.94
C ASP A 49 -35.95 -0.50 10.56
N VAL A 50 -35.85 -1.48 11.47
CA VAL A 50 -37.01 -2.08 12.13
C VAL A 50 -37.54 -1.12 13.18
N SER A 51 -38.85 -0.83 13.14
CA SER A 51 -39.48 0.07 14.12
C SER A 51 -39.41 -0.48 15.54
N LYS A 52 -39.56 0.41 16.52
CA LYS A 52 -39.51 0.04 17.94
C LYS A 52 -40.60 -1.00 18.29
N ASP A 53 -41.78 -0.82 17.77
CA ASP A 53 -42.93 -1.71 18.07
C ASP A 53 -42.73 -3.08 17.39
N ASP A 54 -42.29 -3.10 16.14
CA ASP A 54 -41.99 -4.34 15.42
C ASP A 54 -40.81 -5.10 16.06
N LEU A 55 -39.80 -4.38 16.55
CA LEU A 55 -38.67 -5.01 17.23
C LEU A 55 -39.08 -5.63 18.56
N ALA A 56 -39.99 -4.96 19.28
CA ALA A 56 -40.58 -5.49 20.52
C ALA A 56 -41.45 -6.74 20.27
N GLU A 57 -42.23 -6.74 19.18
CA GLU A 57 -43.04 -7.92 18.80
C GLU A 57 -42.17 -9.09 18.36
N LYS A 58 -41.09 -8.85 17.59
CA LYS A 58 -40.12 -9.88 17.17
C LYS A 58 -39.37 -10.49 18.34
N ASN A 59 -39.24 -9.78 19.46
CA ASN A 59 -38.63 -10.24 20.69
C ASN A 59 -37.27 -10.96 20.45
N ILE A 60 -36.36 -10.26 19.74
CA ILE A 60 -35.07 -10.80 19.35
C ILE A 60 -34.19 -11.02 20.58
N LYS A 61 -33.98 -12.29 20.89
CA LYS A 61 -33.15 -12.78 22.01
C LYS A 61 -31.97 -13.56 21.44
N ASP A 62 -31.05 -13.91 22.32
CA ASP A 62 -29.82 -14.68 21.96
C ASP A 62 -28.85 -13.90 21.09
N ILE A 63 -28.79 -12.58 21.28
CA ILE A 63 -27.76 -11.74 20.70
C ILE A 63 -26.54 -11.80 21.60
N SER A 64 -25.36 -12.01 20.99
CA SER A 64 -24.09 -11.87 21.69
C SER A 64 -23.07 -11.15 20.87
N VAL A 65 -22.41 -10.13 21.44
CA VAL A 65 -21.36 -9.32 20.82
C VAL A 65 -20.15 -9.20 21.75
N ALA A 66 -18.98 -9.03 21.18
CA ALA A 66 -17.78 -8.67 21.92
C ALA A 66 -17.18 -7.40 21.31
N GLY A 67 -16.75 -6.48 22.16
CA GLY A 67 -16.20 -5.24 21.67
C GLY A 67 -15.47 -4.45 22.76
N ARG A 68 -14.80 -3.39 22.33
CA ARG A 68 -14.11 -2.44 23.19
C ARG A 68 -15.08 -1.38 23.70
N ILE A 69 -15.09 -1.12 25.00
CA ILE A 69 -15.85 -0.01 25.57
C ILE A 69 -15.22 1.30 25.09
N VAL A 70 -15.94 2.04 24.25
CA VAL A 70 -15.49 3.36 23.73
C VAL A 70 -16.24 4.53 24.32
N LEU A 71 -17.41 4.27 24.93
CA LEU A 71 -18.19 5.22 25.69
C LEU A 71 -18.88 4.47 26.84
N LYS A 72 -18.96 5.11 28.01
CA LYS A 72 -19.70 4.58 29.15
C LYS A 72 -20.33 5.72 29.97
N ARG A 73 -21.60 5.55 30.35
CA ARG A 73 -22.34 6.46 31.15
C ARG A 73 -23.11 5.67 32.24
N VAL A 74 -22.70 5.86 33.48
CA VAL A 74 -23.35 5.25 34.67
C VAL A 74 -24.40 6.19 35.23
N MET A 75 -25.63 5.70 35.43
CA MET A 75 -26.78 6.46 35.94
C MET A 75 -27.47 5.68 37.06
N GLY A 76 -26.84 5.58 38.24
CA GLY A 76 -27.38 4.84 39.38
C GLY A 76 -27.48 3.33 39.12
N ASN A 77 -28.72 2.81 38.96
CA ASN A 77 -28.99 1.38 38.75
C ASN A 77 -29.01 0.96 37.28
N ALA A 78 -28.72 1.87 36.38
CA ALA A 78 -28.68 1.64 34.95
C ALA A 78 -27.44 2.28 34.33
N SER A 79 -26.92 1.70 33.27
CA SER A 79 -25.77 2.21 32.55
C SER A 79 -25.93 2.00 31.07
N PHE A 80 -25.43 2.96 30.28
CA PHE A 80 -25.23 2.79 28.86
C PHE A 80 -23.74 2.72 28.55
N ALA A 81 -23.36 1.88 27.62
CA ALA A 81 -22.03 1.90 27.02
C ALA A 81 -22.11 1.67 25.51
N THR A 82 -21.10 2.10 24.78
CA THR A 82 -20.93 1.80 23.36
C THR A 82 -19.77 0.82 23.25
N LEU A 83 -20.05 -0.32 22.64
CA LEU A 83 -19.04 -1.31 22.27
C LEU A 83 -18.66 -1.11 20.81
N ARG A 84 -17.36 -1.10 20.55
CA ARG A 84 -16.78 -1.07 19.22
C ARG A 84 -16.14 -2.41 18.91
N ASP A 85 -16.62 -3.06 17.87
CA ASP A 85 -15.98 -4.24 17.28
C ASP A 85 -15.24 -3.91 15.97
N ALA A 86 -14.88 -4.91 15.18
CA ALA A 86 -14.22 -4.73 13.89
C ALA A 86 -15.13 -4.06 12.85
N SER A 87 -16.44 -4.21 12.97
CA SER A 87 -17.46 -3.81 12.00
C SER A 87 -18.11 -2.46 12.31
N GLY A 88 -18.12 -2.02 13.58
CA GLY A 88 -18.77 -0.77 13.97
C GLY A 88 -19.02 -0.65 15.46
N ASP A 89 -19.92 0.27 15.79
CA ASP A 89 -20.34 0.57 17.16
C ASP A 89 -21.75 0.05 17.43
N ILE A 90 -22.01 -0.53 18.60
CA ILE A 90 -23.34 -0.90 19.08
C ILE A 90 -23.54 -0.44 20.52
N GLN A 91 -24.70 0.11 20.83
CA GLN A 91 -25.04 0.51 22.19
C GLN A 91 -25.45 -0.70 23.02
N ILE A 92 -25.05 -0.74 24.28
CA ILE A 92 -25.51 -1.69 25.28
C ILE A 92 -26.18 -0.96 26.46
N TYR A 93 -27.16 -1.58 27.04
CA TYR A 93 -27.87 -1.14 28.22
C TYR A 93 -27.74 -2.20 29.31
N VAL A 94 -27.14 -1.83 30.43
CA VAL A 94 -26.86 -2.73 31.55
C VAL A 94 -27.60 -2.22 32.78
N THR A 95 -28.45 -3.05 33.37
CA THR A 95 -29.19 -2.70 34.60
C THR A 95 -28.92 -3.71 35.69
N LYS A 96 -28.95 -3.18 36.97
CA LYS A 96 -28.83 -4.02 38.15
C LYS A 96 -29.93 -5.10 38.26
N ASN A 97 -31.05 -4.93 37.54
CA ASN A 97 -32.17 -5.88 37.59
C ASN A 97 -31.98 -7.04 36.57
N ASN A 98 -31.19 -6.85 35.55
CA ASN A 98 -31.04 -7.82 34.45
C ASN A 98 -29.77 -8.66 34.56
N VAL A 99 -28.73 -8.15 35.25
CA VAL A 99 -27.48 -8.87 35.53
C VAL A 99 -27.30 -9.04 37.04
N ASP A 100 -26.44 -9.98 37.45
CA ASP A 100 -26.15 -10.14 38.88
C ASP A 100 -25.59 -8.85 39.46
N GLU A 101 -25.99 -8.54 40.71
CA GLU A 101 -25.58 -7.32 41.39
C GLU A 101 -24.06 -7.13 41.43
N SER A 102 -23.33 -8.20 41.68
CA SER A 102 -21.86 -8.21 41.69
C SER A 102 -21.27 -7.85 40.32
N VAL A 103 -21.85 -8.38 39.23
CA VAL A 103 -21.43 -8.07 37.88
C VAL A 103 -21.71 -6.64 37.47
N TYR A 104 -22.86 -6.10 37.92
CA TYR A 104 -23.17 -4.68 37.70
C TYR A 104 -22.21 -3.73 38.47
N GLU A 105 -21.89 -4.05 39.73
CA GLU A 105 -20.94 -3.27 40.51
C GLU A 105 -19.54 -3.32 39.88
N ASP A 106 -19.11 -4.47 39.40
CA ASP A 106 -17.86 -4.63 38.66
C ASP A 106 -17.86 -3.78 37.38
N PHE A 107 -18.94 -3.87 36.58
CA PHE A 107 -19.07 -3.07 35.36
C PHE A 107 -18.90 -1.58 35.57
N LYS A 108 -19.41 -1.05 36.70
CA LYS A 108 -19.22 0.36 37.05
C LYS A 108 -17.74 0.74 37.18
N THR A 109 -16.89 -0.18 37.59
CA THR A 109 -15.43 0.04 37.77
C THR A 109 -14.61 -0.13 36.51
N TRP A 110 -15.16 -0.78 35.46
CA TRP A 110 -14.45 -1.02 34.21
C TRP A 110 -14.13 0.29 33.49
N ASP A 111 -13.04 0.27 32.72
CA ASP A 111 -12.50 1.48 32.09
C ASP A 111 -12.81 1.53 30.59
N LEU A 112 -12.79 2.73 30.04
CA LEU A 112 -12.74 2.89 28.60
C LEU A 112 -11.50 2.20 28.04
N GLY A 113 -11.70 1.43 26.97
CA GLY A 113 -10.66 0.62 26.38
C GLY A 113 -10.73 -0.87 26.74
N ASP A 114 -11.44 -1.24 27.84
CA ASP A 114 -11.65 -2.65 28.18
C ASP A 114 -12.43 -3.36 27.07
N ILE A 115 -12.12 -4.63 26.83
CA ILE A 115 -12.85 -5.49 25.88
C ILE A 115 -13.74 -6.40 26.68
N VAL A 116 -15.01 -6.42 26.30
CA VAL A 116 -16.07 -7.14 27.02
C VAL A 116 -16.91 -7.96 26.07
N GLY A 117 -17.48 -9.05 26.59
CA GLY A 117 -18.52 -9.85 25.94
C GLY A 117 -19.86 -9.57 26.59
N VAL A 118 -20.91 -9.46 25.81
CA VAL A 118 -22.28 -9.26 26.30
C VAL A 118 -23.23 -10.18 25.58
N SER A 119 -24.23 -10.71 26.33
CA SER A 119 -25.38 -11.41 25.77
C SER A 119 -26.65 -10.67 26.19
N GLY A 120 -27.63 -10.58 25.28
CA GLY A 120 -28.80 -9.79 25.54
C GLY A 120 -29.91 -9.93 24.49
N SER A 121 -30.90 -9.04 24.56
CA SER A 121 -31.96 -8.87 23.59
C SER A 121 -31.90 -7.50 22.94
N LEU A 122 -32.38 -7.39 21.70
CA LEU A 122 -32.43 -6.11 21.00
C LEU A 122 -33.66 -5.30 21.41
N PHE A 123 -33.46 -3.99 21.60
CA PHE A 123 -34.56 -3.04 21.76
C PHE A 123 -34.15 -1.67 21.21
N ARG A 124 -35.12 -0.76 21.06
CA ARG A 124 -34.84 0.65 20.76
C ARG A 124 -35.10 1.52 21.97
N THR A 125 -34.17 2.42 22.22
CA THR A 125 -34.30 3.43 23.31
C THR A 125 -35.42 4.43 22.99
N LYS A 126 -35.63 5.39 23.90
CA LYS A 126 -36.55 6.53 23.67
C LYS A 126 -36.08 7.46 22.55
N THR A 127 -34.79 7.49 22.28
CA THR A 127 -34.16 8.26 21.21
C THR A 127 -33.93 7.45 19.94
N ASP A 128 -34.62 6.30 19.82
CA ASP A 128 -34.59 5.41 18.66
C ASP A 128 -33.22 4.75 18.37
N GLU A 129 -32.33 4.65 19.34
CA GLU A 129 -31.03 3.98 19.21
C GLU A 129 -31.18 2.46 19.37
N LEU A 130 -30.68 1.68 18.40
CA LEU A 130 -30.63 0.22 18.48
C LEU A 130 -29.67 -0.20 19.60
N THR A 131 -30.17 -0.95 20.56
CA THR A 131 -29.46 -1.21 21.82
C THR A 131 -29.64 -2.65 22.26
N ILE A 132 -28.63 -3.25 22.84
CA ILE A 132 -28.69 -4.57 23.47
C ILE A 132 -29.04 -4.39 24.95
N ASP A 133 -30.18 -4.91 25.38
CA ASP A 133 -30.55 -5.06 26.80
C ASP A 133 -29.85 -6.29 27.36
N VAL A 134 -28.84 -6.06 28.20
CA VAL A 134 -27.85 -7.06 28.61
C VAL A 134 -28.34 -7.86 29.80
N TRP A 135 -28.28 -9.19 29.74
CA TRP A 135 -28.50 -10.09 30.88
C TRP A 135 -27.25 -10.88 31.30
N ASP A 136 -26.21 -10.94 30.43
CA ASP A 136 -24.93 -11.55 30.76
C ASP A 136 -23.79 -10.70 30.23
N LEU A 137 -22.74 -10.53 31.02
CA LEU A 137 -21.66 -9.58 30.75
C LEU A 137 -20.37 -10.08 31.40
N GLU A 138 -19.32 -10.24 30.60
CA GLU A 138 -18.01 -10.64 31.10
C GLU A 138 -16.86 -9.75 30.62
N MET A 139 -15.83 -9.61 31.45
CA MET A 139 -14.58 -8.98 31.08
C MET A 139 -13.73 -9.98 30.26
N ILE A 140 -13.45 -9.65 29.01
CA ILE A 140 -12.54 -10.48 28.16
C ILE A 140 -11.11 -10.00 28.31
N THR A 141 -10.88 -8.68 28.23
CA THR A 141 -9.52 -8.13 28.27
C THR A 141 -9.48 -6.80 29.01
N LYS A 142 -8.71 -6.68 30.05
CA LYS A 142 -8.45 -5.43 30.76
C LYS A 142 -7.45 -4.56 29.99
N SER A 143 -7.87 -3.35 29.65
CA SER A 143 -6.99 -2.34 29.06
C SER A 143 -6.21 -1.60 30.14
N LEU A 144 -4.89 -1.62 30.07
CA LEU A 144 -4.04 -0.96 31.09
C LEU A 144 -3.69 0.47 30.74
N ARG A 145 -3.68 0.83 29.45
CA ARG A 145 -3.40 2.21 29.02
C ARG A 145 -4.70 2.92 28.66
N PRO A 146 -4.82 4.22 29.00
CA PRO A 146 -5.97 5.00 28.56
C PRO A 146 -6.02 5.06 27.03
N MET A 147 -7.24 5.08 26.49
CA MET A 147 -7.44 5.36 25.07
C MET A 147 -7.10 6.82 24.78
N PRO A 148 -6.59 7.13 23.58
CA PRO A 148 -6.48 8.51 23.10
C PRO A 148 -7.85 9.23 23.21
N GLU A 149 -7.84 10.56 23.42
CA GLU A 149 -9.07 11.34 23.52
C GLU A 149 -9.96 11.15 22.27
N LYS A 150 -11.22 10.79 22.49
CA LYS A 150 -12.18 10.40 21.45
C LYS A 150 -12.38 11.46 20.35
N PHE A 151 -12.22 12.74 20.67
CA PHE A 151 -12.51 13.85 19.75
C PHE A 151 -11.28 14.44 19.05
N LYS A 152 -10.08 14.10 19.51
CA LYS A 152 -8.84 14.61 18.91
C LYS A 152 -8.02 13.53 18.21
N GLY A 153 -8.28 12.24 18.52
CA GLY A 153 -7.47 11.13 18.02
C GLY A 153 -5.99 11.33 18.34
N LEU A 154 -5.14 10.68 17.56
CA LEU A 154 -3.72 11.03 17.49
C LEU A 154 -3.57 12.17 16.47
N THR A 155 -3.45 13.42 16.95
CA THR A 155 -3.27 14.61 16.10
C THR A 155 -1.87 14.69 15.50
N ASP A 156 -0.89 14.09 16.15
CA ASP A 156 0.47 13.98 15.64
C ASP A 156 0.54 12.85 14.59
N ILE A 157 0.81 13.23 13.35
CA ILE A 157 0.93 12.33 12.20
C ILE A 157 2.03 11.29 12.43
N GLU A 158 3.17 11.68 13.02
CA GLU A 158 4.25 10.74 13.28
C GLU A 158 3.87 9.72 14.35
N ALA A 159 3.17 10.13 15.40
CA ALA A 159 2.63 9.24 16.42
C ALA A 159 1.63 8.23 15.82
N ARG A 160 0.80 8.64 14.83
CA ARG A 160 -0.09 7.73 14.08
C ARG A 160 0.67 6.62 13.36
N TYR A 161 1.79 6.93 12.76
CA TYR A 161 2.61 5.92 12.08
C TYR A 161 3.34 5.00 13.06
N ARG A 162 3.89 5.54 14.16
CA ARG A 162 4.63 4.77 15.18
C ARG A 162 3.73 3.87 16.02
N GLN A 163 2.52 4.36 16.31
CA GLN A 163 1.52 3.65 17.11
C GLN A 163 0.27 3.36 16.26
N ARG A 164 0.47 2.73 15.11
CA ARG A 164 -0.60 2.44 14.15
C ARG A 164 -1.80 1.72 14.78
N TYR A 165 -1.56 0.88 15.77
CA TYR A 165 -2.64 0.20 16.52
C TYR A 165 -3.56 1.20 17.26
N LEU A 166 -3.06 2.34 17.74
CA LEU A 166 -3.90 3.40 18.32
C LEU A 166 -4.63 4.19 17.24
N ASP A 167 -3.97 4.48 16.12
CA ASP A 167 -4.61 5.14 14.98
C ASP A 167 -5.78 4.29 14.45
N LEU A 168 -5.56 3.00 14.20
CA LEU A 168 -6.61 2.05 13.78
C LEU A 168 -7.74 1.90 14.81
N MET A 169 -7.44 2.05 16.09
CA MET A 169 -8.43 1.97 17.17
C MET A 169 -9.36 3.17 17.21
N THR A 170 -8.87 4.35 16.81
CA THR A 170 -9.56 5.62 17.00
C THR A 170 -9.99 6.31 15.70
N ASN A 171 -9.45 5.89 14.56
CA ASN A 171 -9.66 6.53 13.26
C ASN A 171 -10.20 5.51 12.23
N ASN A 172 -11.48 5.64 11.90
CA ASN A 172 -12.12 4.78 10.92
C ASN A 172 -11.60 5.03 9.50
N ASP A 173 -11.25 6.28 9.15
CA ASP A 173 -10.72 6.60 7.83
C ASP A 173 -9.41 5.85 7.56
N THR A 174 -8.55 5.70 8.58
CA THR A 174 -7.35 4.89 8.47
C THR A 174 -7.68 3.40 8.22
N LYS A 175 -8.69 2.85 8.89
CA LYS A 175 -9.13 1.46 8.62
C LYS A 175 -9.62 1.29 7.20
N GLU A 176 -10.42 2.22 6.71
CA GLU A 176 -10.98 2.20 5.35
C GLU A 176 -9.87 2.19 4.28
N VAL A 177 -8.78 2.94 4.48
CA VAL A 177 -7.63 2.91 3.57
C VAL A 177 -7.08 1.48 3.44
N PHE A 178 -6.91 0.76 4.55
CA PHE A 178 -6.35 -0.60 4.52
C PHE A 178 -7.35 -1.65 4.02
N ILE A 179 -8.65 -1.47 4.29
CA ILE A 179 -9.71 -2.31 3.70
C ILE A 179 -9.72 -2.13 2.17
N LYS A 180 -9.69 -0.89 1.69
CA LYS A 180 -9.61 -0.59 0.25
C LYS A 180 -8.33 -1.13 -0.37
N ARG A 181 -7.18 -0.99 0.32
CA ARG A 181 -5.91 -1.60 -0.12
C ARG A 181 -6.06 -3.11 -0.38
N THR A 182 -6.71 -3.83 0.53
CA THR A 182 -6.95 -5.27 0.35
C THR A 182 -7.83 -5.55 -0.86
N LYS A 183 -8.95 -4.83 -1.02
CA LYS A 183 -9.84 -4.95 -2.18
C LYS A 183 -9.12 -4.65 -3.50
N ILE A 184 -8.26 -3.63 -3.52
CA ILE A 184 -7.43 -3.29 -4.68
C ILE A 184 -6.52 -4.46 -5.04
N ILE A 185 -5.71 -4.98 -4.09
CA ILE A 185 -4.79 -6.08 -4.35
C ILE A 185 -5.53 -7.34 -4.82
N ASP A 186 -6.67 -7.66 -4.23
CA ASP A 186 -7.52 -8.78 -4.66
C ASP A 186 -8.02 -8.58 -6.10
N SER A 187 -8.40 -7.35 -6.47
CA SER A 187 -8.84 -7.03 -7.83
C SER A 187 -7.72 -7.17 -8.87
N LEU A 188 -6.48 -6.76 -8.49
CA LEU A 188 -5.29 -6.96 -9.34
C LEU A 188 -5.10 -8.45 -9.61
N ARG A 189 -5.05 -9.27 -8.56
CA ARG A 189 -4.87 -10.73 -8.67
C ARG A 189 -5.96 -11.38 -9.50
N LYS A 190 -7.22 -11.00 -9.25
CA LYS A 190 -8.36 -11.51 -10.01
C LYS A 190 -8.25 -11.17 -11.50
N LYS A 191 -7.94 -9.92 -11.84
CA LYS A 191 -7.79 -9.49 -13.24
C LYS A 191 -6.66 -10.24 -13.95
N MET A 192 -5.52 -10.43 -13.29
CA MET A 192 -4.39 -11.19 -13.86
C MET A 192 -4.75 -12.65 -14.11
N ASN A 193 -5.39 -13.32 -13.15
CA ASN A 193 -5.87 -14.70 -13.31
C ASN A 193 -6.89 -14.83 -14.46
N GLU A 194 -7.86 -13.91 -14.54
CA GLU A 194 -8.85 -13.87 -15.63
C GLU A 194 -8.22 -13.60 -16.99
N SER A 195 -7.07 -12.92 -17.03
CA SER A 195 -6.27 -12.68 -18.24
C SER A 195 -5.32 -13.84 -18.58
N GLY A 196 -5.38 -14.95 -17.83
CA GLY A 196 -4.63 -16.17 -18.06
C GLY A 196 -3.18 -16.13 -17.59
N TYR A 197 -2.84 -15.23 -16.67
CA TYR A 197 -1.50 -15.21 -16.06
C TYR A 197 -1.44 -16.16 -14.88
N LEU A 198 -0.27 -16.79 -14.69
CA LEU A 198 0.06 -17.61 -13.52
C LEU A 198 0.72 -16.75 -12.46
N GLU A 199 0.18 -16.71 -11.24
CA GLU A 199 0.85 -16.10 -10.08
C GLU A 199 2.01 -16.98 -9.65
N VAL A 200 3.19 -16.39 -9.50
CA VAL A 200 4.42 -17.09 -9.11
C VAL A 200 5.10 -16.34 -7.97
N GLU A 201 6.00 -17.03 -7.27
CA GLU A 201 6.89 -16.44 -6.28
C GLU A 201 8.35 -16.71 -6.69
N THR A 202 9.16 -15.66 -6.68
CA THR A 202 10.58 -15.74 -6.96
C THR A 202 11.39 -15.33 -5.73
N PRO A 203 12.69 -15.64 -5.65
CA PRO A 203 13.49 -15.33 -4.47
C PRO A 203 13.49 -13.83 -4.11
N MET A 204 13.38 -13.53 -2.81
CA MET A 204 13.61 -12.17 -2.30
C MET A 204 15.08 -11.89 -2.02
N MET A 205 15.88 -12.93 -1.78
CA MET A 205 17.32 -12.84 -1.55
C MET A 205 18.06 -13.32 -2.80
N HIS A 206 18.77 -12.43 -3.44
CA HIS A 206 19.50 -12.69 -4.68
C HIS A 206 20.99 -12.80 -4.43
N PRO A 207 21.72 -13.67 -5.16
CA PRO A 207 23.18 -13.74 -5.09
C PRO A 207 23.86 -12.53 -5.75
N LEU A 208 23.18 -11.85 -6.67
CA LEU A 208 23.63 -10.66 -7.38
C LEU A 208 22.57 -9.55 -7.32
N ALA A 209 22.99 -8.31 -7.31
CA ALA A 209 22.09 -7.18 -7.42
C ALA A 209 21.75 -6.93 -8.91
N GLY A 210 20.46 -6.91 -9.25
CA GLY A 210 20.05 -6.71 -10.65
C GLY A 210 18.53 -6.58 -10.80
N GLY A 211 18.09 -6.42 -12.05
CA GLY A 211 16.68 -6.28 -12.43
C GLY A 211 16.15 -4.85 -12.42
N ALA A 212 16.87 -3.90 -11.84
CA ALA A 212 16.57 -2.47 -11.87
C ALA A 212 17.81 -1.66 -11.46
N VAL A 213 17.80 -0.37 -11.77
CA VAL A 213 18.84 0.58 -11.36
C VAL A 213 18.45 1.15 -10.01
N ALA A 214 19.02 0.60 -8.93
CA ALA A 214 18.81 1.08 -7.55
C ALA A 214 19.85 0.46 -6.60
N ARG A 215 20.08 1.10 -5.47
CA ARG A 215 21.00 0.58 -4.45
C ARG A 215 20.37 -0.56 -3.64
N PRO A 216 21.02 -1.76 -3.56
CA PRO A 216 20.48 -2.89 -2.80
C PRO A 216 20.74 -2.77 -1.30
N PHE A 217 19.90 -3.49 -0.49
CA PHE A 217 20.27 -3.90 0.85
C PHE A 217 21.09 -5.18 0.79
N VAL A 218 22.13 -5.27 1.61
CA VAL A 218 23.03 -6.43 1.71
C VAL A 218 22.77 -7.17 3.03
N THR A 219 22.71 -8.50 2.97
CA THR A 219 22.66 -9.37 4.13
C THR A 219 23.63 -10.53 3.95
N GLN A 220 23.90 -11.31 4.99
CA GLN A 220 24.83 -12.44 4.96
C GLN A 220 24.13 -13.75 5.29
N HIS A 221 24.35 -14.78 4.49
CA HIS A 221 23.95 -16.15 4.78
C HIS A 221 25.03 -16.82 5.64
N ASN A 222 24.84 -16.89 6.95
CA ASN A 222 25.86 -17.32 7.89
C ASN A 222 26.42 -18.73 7.61
N ALA A 223 25.55 -19.69 7.27
CA ALA A 223 25.97 -21.08 7.02
C ALA A 223 26.79 -21.24 5.73
N LEU A 224 26.57 -20.38 4.72
CA LEU A 224 27.29 -20.42 3.46
C LEU A 224 28.46 -19.43 3.41
N GLY A 225 28.55 -18.47 4.37
CA GLY A 225 29.54 -17.40 4.36
C GLY A 225 29.42 -16.49 3.13
N GLN A 226 28.20 -16.33 2.61
CA GLN A 226 27.92 -15.66 1.35
C GLN A 226 27.07 -14.41 1.60
N ASP A 227 27.42 -13.30 0.94
CA ASP A 227 26.59 -12.12 0.90
C ASP A 227 25.39 -12.34 -0.06
N LEU A 228 24.23 -11.85 0.35
CA LEU A 228 23.01 -11.86 -0.42
C LEU A 228 22.44 -10.44 -0.48
N TYR A 229 21.70 -10.15 -1.53
CA TYR A 229 21.06 -8.88 -1.75
C TYR A 229 19.54 -9.03 -1.66
N LEU A 230 18.88 -8.17 -0.91
CA LEU A 230 17.43 -8.07 -1.00
C LEU A 230 17.07 -7.54 -2.39
N ARG A 231 16.18 -8.21 -3.09
CA ARG A 231 15.86 -7.91 -4.49
C ARG A 231 15.39 -6.48 -4.69
N ILE A 232 15.90 -5.85 -5.73
CA ILE A 232 15.47 -4.54 -6.22
C ILE A 232 14.19 -4.70 -7.06
N ALA A 233 14.13 -5.79 -7.85
CA ALA A 233 13.01 -6.21 -8.70
C ALA A 233 13.07 -7.73 -8.92
N PRO A 234 11.96 -8.44 -9.19
CA PRO A 234 11.92 -9.86 -9.53
C PRO A 234 12.25 -10.15 -11.02
N GLU A 235 12.47 -9.12 -11.83
CA GLU A 235 12.55 -9.13 -13.30
C GLU A 235 13.36 -10.29 -13.89
N LEU A 236 14.65 -10.43 -13.52
CA LEU A 236 15.52 -11.44 -14.12
C LEU A 236 15.06 -12.88 -13.82
N TYR A 237 14.39 -13.11 -12.68
CA TYR A 237 13.82 -14.42 -12.38
C TYR A 237 12.53 -14.69 -13.14
N LEU A 238 11.67 -13.67 -13.32
CA LEU A 238 10.43 -13.82 -14.10
C LEU A 238 10.74 -14.08 -15.58
N LYS A 239 11.78 -13.43 -16.13
CA LYS A 239 12.28 -13.70 -17.49
C LYS A 239 12.81 -15.13 -17.65
N ARG A 240 13.51 -15.69 -16.65
CA ARG A 240 13.93 -17.10 -16.66
C ARG A 240 12.74 -18.06 -16.71
N LEU A 241 11.58 -17.69 -16.16
CA LEU A 241 10.36 -18.48 -16.28
C LEU A 241 9.81 -18.48 -17.71
N LEU A 242 9.95 -17.37 -18.45
CA LEU A 242 9.61 -17.33 -19.89
C LEU A 242 10.51 -18.27 -20.69
N VAL A 243 11.82 -18.30 -20.43
CA VAL A 243 12.74 -19.28 -21.01
C VAL A 243 12.29 -20.71 -20.67
N GLY A 244 11.80 -20.93 -19.45
CA GLY A 244 11.26 -22.20 -18.98
C GLY A 244 9.92 -22.61 -19.59
N GLY A 245 9.30 -21.75 -20.43
CA GLY A 245 8.07 -22.06 -21.16
C GLY A 245 6.77 -21.58 -20.49
N PHE A 246 6.83 -20.80 -19.43
CA PHE A 246 5.64 -20.08 -18.92
C PHE A 246 5.40 -18.85 -19.78
N GLU A 247 4.31 -18.81 -20.54
CA GLU A 247 4.04 -17.70 -21.47
C GLU A 247 3.47 -16.46 -20.79
N ARG A 248 2.82 -16.60 -19.62
CA ARG A 248 2.21 -15.49 -18.86
C ARG A 248 2.41 -15.71 -17.37
N VAL A 249 3.21 -14.88 -16.76
CA VAL A 249 3.49 -14.93 -15.32
C VAL A 249 3.31 -13.56 -14.67
N PHE A 250 2.94 -13.54 -13.42
CA PHE A 250 2.97 -12.32 -12.60
C PHE A 250 3.34 -12.63 -11.16
N GLU A 251 3.85 -11.62 -10.48
CA GLU A 251 4.17 -11.65 -9.06
C GLU A 251 3.71 -10.36 -8.39
N ILE A 252 2.99 -10.46 -7.27
CA ILE A 252 2.67 -9.33 -6.37
C ILE A 252 3.47 -9.52 -5.09
N ASN A 253 4.53 -8.77 -4.90
CA ASN A 253 5.41 -8.98 -3.76
C ASN A 253 6.24 -7.73 -3.40
N ARG A 254 7.10 -7.86 -2.39
CA ARG A 254 7.99 -6.80 -1.93
C ARG A 254 9.24 -6.69 -2.79
N SER A 255 9.62 -5.44 -3.07
CA SER A 255 10.94 -5.05 -3.57
C SER A 255 11.58 -4.09 -2.58
N PHE A 256 12.91 -4.01 -2.60
CA PHE A 256 13.72 -3.32 -1.60
C PHE A 256 14.72 -2.39 -2.29
N ARG A 257 14.72 -1.11 -1.91
CA ARG A 257 15.68 -0.12 -2.42
C ARG A 257 16.26 0.66 -1.26
N ASN A 258 17.59 0.63 -1.11
CA ASN A 258 18.31 1.28 -0.03
C ASN A 258 18.53 2.78 -0.33
N GLU A 259 17.42 3.49 -0.42
CA GLU A 259 17.34 4.90 -0.74
C GLU A 259 16.81 5.73 0.43
N GLY A 260 16.69 7.04 0.23
CA GLY A 260 16.22 7.95 1.26
C GLY A 260 14.73 7.80 1.58
N LEU A 261 14.36 7.99 2.84
CA LEU A 261 12.96 8.01 3.28
C LEU A 261 12.30 9.33 2.88
N SER A 262 11.15 9.24 2.20
CA SER A 262 10.35 10.41 1.85
C SER A 262 8.85 10.12 1.95
N THR A 263 8.01 11.09 1.59
CA THR A 263 6.56 10.86 1.44
C THR A 263 6.23 10.00 0.22
N LYS A 264 7.18 9.84 -0.72
CA LYS A 264 7.01 9.08 -1.96
C LYS A 264 7.71 7.72 -1.94
N HIS A 265 8.72 7.53 -1.07
CA HIS A 265 9.61 6.36 -1.06
C HIS A 265 9.69 5.74 0.34
N ASN A 266 9.53 4.43 0.38
CA ASN A 266 9.78 3.57 1.54
C ASN A 266 10.80 2.50 1.12
N PRO A 267 11.74 2.08 1.98
CA PRO A 267 12.82 1.15 1.59
C PRO A 267 12.33 -0.21 1.11
N GLU A 268 11.15 -0.63 1.57
CA GLU A 268 10.41 -1.78 1.09
C GLU A 268 9.03 -1.32 0.61
N PHE A 269 8.60 -1.81 -0.53
CA PHE A 269 7.34 -1.43 -1.15
C PHE A 269 6.75 -2.60 -1.94
N THR A 270 5.45 -2.56 -2.21
CA THR A 270 4.77 -3.59 -2.98
C THR A 270 4.76 -3.22 -4.46
N MET A 271 5.28 -4.13 -5.29
CA MET A 271 5.15 -4.09 -6.74
C MET A 271 4.31 -5.25 -7.25
N MET A 272 3.68 -5.06 -8.39
CA MET A 272 3.20 -6.12 -9.25
C MET A 272 4.03 -6.07 -10.53
N GLU A 273 4.68 -7.18 -10.87
CA GLU A 273 5.35 -7.35 -12.15
C GLU A 273 4.72 -8.52 -12.92
N TRP A 274 4.57 -8.35 -14.22
CA TRP A 274 4.03 -9.38 -15.09
C TRP A 274 4.71 -9.38 -16.45
N TYR A 275 4.80 -10.55 -17.04
CA TYR A 275 5.47 -10.78 -18.30
C TYR A 275 4.62 -11.67 -19.21
N GLN A 276 4.53 -11.30 -20.48
CA GLN A 276 3.79 -12.08 -21.47
C GLN A 276 4.62 -12.27 -22.74
N ALA A 277 4.82 -13.54 -23.10
CA ALA A 277 5.39 -13.92 -24.38
C ALA A 277 4.44 -13.58 -25.53
N TYR A 278 5.00 -13.17 -26.67
CA TYR A 278 4.30 -12.88 -27.93
C TYR A 278 3.27 -11.74 -27.84
N ALA A 279 3.35 -10.90 -26.84
CA ALA A 279 2.51 -9.70 -26.70
C ALA A 279 3.16 -8.48 -27.38
N SER A 280 2.33 -7.53 -27.79
CA SER A 280 2.76 -6.19 -28.18
C SER A 280 2.78 -5.23 -27.00
N MET A 281 3.50 -4.11 -27.12
CA MET A 281 3.44 -3.03 -26.13
C MET A 281 2.00 -2.49 -25.96
N GLN A 282 1.23 -2.40 -27.05
CA GLN A 282 -0.14 -1.91 -27.01
C GLN A 282 -1.02 -2.83 -26.16
N ASP A 283 -0.89 -4.16 -26.30
CA ASP A 283 -1.63 -5.14 -25.47
C ASP A 283 -1.38 -4.90 -23.97
N GLN A 284 -0.12 -4.58 -23.62
CA GLN A 284 0.26 -4.39 -22.22
C GLN A 284 -0.14 -3.01 -21.69
N MET A 285 -0.14 -1.96 -22.50
CA MET A 285 -0.72 -0.67 -22.15
C MET A 285 -2.24 -0.79 -21.93
N ASP A 286 -2.95 -1.51 -22.77
CA ASP A 286 -4.40 -1.75 -22.64
C ASP A 286 -4.70 -2.58 -21.37
N LEU A 287 -3.92 -3.62 -21.09
CA LEU A 287 -4.04 -4.40 -19.87
C LEU A 287 -3.76 -3.54 -18.63
N THR A 288 -2.72 -2.69 -18.67
CA THR A 288 -2.38 -1.77 -17.55
C THR A 288 -3.55 -0.82 -17.25
N LYS A 289 -4.15 -0.24 -18.29
CA LYS A 289 -5.36 0.59 -18.18
C LYS A 289 -6.51 -0.19 -17.53
N ASP A 290 -6.79 -1.39 -18.03
CA ASP A 290 -7.85 -2.26 -17.50
C ASP A 290 -7.64 -2.60 -16.03
N ILE A 291 -6.40 -2.91 -15.64
CA ILE A 291 -6.02 -3.21 -14.25
C ILE A 291 -6.37 -2.02 -13.34
N ILE A 292 -5.97 -0.80 -13.73
CA ILE A 292 -6.21 0.42 -12.96
C ILE A 292 -7.71 0.70 -12.83
N LEU A 293 -8.48 0.59 -13.92
CA LEU A 293 -9.92 0.80 -13.91
C LEU A 293 -10.67 -0.23 -13.04
N ASN A 294 -10.26 -1.50 -13.08
CA ASN A 294 -10.80 -2.54 -12.21
C ASN A 294 -10.46 -2.29 -10.74
N ALA A 295 -9.24 -1.84 -10.44
CA ALA A 295 -8.82 -1.48 -9.08
C ALA A 295 -9.61 -0.28 -8.54
N ALA A 296 -9.85 0.75 -9.36
CA ALA A 296 -10.69 1.90 -9.00
C ALA A 296 -12.12 1.46 -8.65
N LYS A 297 -12.72 0.59 -9.47
CA LYS A 297 -14.04 0.02 -9.19
C LYS A 297 -14.07 -0.80 -7.89
N ALA A 298 -13.04 -1.60 -7.62
CA ALA A 298 -12.95 -2.40 -6.40
C ALA A 298 -12.76 -1.55 -5.13
N ALA A 299 -12.20 -0.36 -5.28
CA ALA A 299 -12.03 0.63 -4.21
C ALA A 299 -13.26 1.56 -4.04
N ASP A 300 -14.34 1.32 -4.78
CA ASP A 300 -15.53 2.16 -4.82
C ASP A 300 -15.20 3.63 -5.24
N CYS A 301 -14.24 3.79 -6.17
CA CYS A 301 -13.82 5.09 -6.69
C CYS A 301 -14.56 5.42 -7.98
N GLU A 302 -14.93 6.68 -8.13
CA GLU A 302 -15.38 7.23 -9.40
C GLU A 302 -14.22 7.33 -10.40
N SER A 303 -14.51 7.50 -11.69
CA SER A 303 -13.48 7.68 -12.71
C SER A 303 -12.76 9.04 -12.61
N LYS A 304 -13.38 10.04 -11.97
CA LYS A 304 -12.77 11.33 -11.65
C LYS A 304 -12.39 11.36 -10.19
N ILE A 305 -11.09 11.32 -9.94
CA ILE A 305 -10.50 11.18 -8.61
C ILE A 305 -9.92 12.53 -8.19
N GLU A 306 -10.19 12.94 -6.95
CA GLU A 306 -9.41 13.98 -6.27
C GLU A 306 -8.21 13.33 -5.57
N TRP A 307 -7.00 13.82 -5.86
CA TRP A 307 -5.77 13.36 -5.23
C TRP A 307 -4.97 14.54 -4.70
N GLY A 308 -5.13 14.85 -3.43
CA GLY A 308 -4.67 16.11 -2.86
C GLY A 308 -5.36 17.28 -3.57
N ASP A 309 -4.57 18.20 -4.13
CA ASP A 309 -5.07 19.40 -4.81
C ASP A 309 -5.32 19.18 -6.32
N ILE A 310 -5.10 17.98 -6.86
CA ILE A 310 -5.25 17.69 -8.28
C ILE A 310 -6.49 16.83 -8.55
N LYS A 311 -7.05 16.99 -9.77
CA LYS A 311 -8.16 16.17 -10.27
C LYS A 311 -7.65 15.33 -11.44
N VAL A 312 -7.80 14.02 -11.32
CA VAL A 312 -7.38 13.02 -12.31
C VAL A 312 -8.62 12.42 -12.95
N ASP A 313 -8.68 12.38 -14.28
CA ASP A 313 -9.74 11.67 -15.02
C ASP A 313 -9.22 10.35 -15.58
N LEU A 314 -9.57 9.24 -14.92
CA LEU A 314 -9.18 7.88 -15.34
C LEU A 314 -9.85 7.43 -16.66
N ASN A 315 -10.78 8.20 -17.25
CA ASN A 315 -11.30 7.91 -18.59
C ASN A 315 -10.42 8.51 -19.69
N ASN A 316 -9.49 9.41 -19.37
CA ASN A 316 -8.71 10.19 -20.32
C ASN A 316 -7.25 9.69 -20.39
N PHE A 317 -7.06 8.42 -20.76
CA PHE A 317 -5.72 7.90 -21.03
C PHE A 317 -5.18 8.48 -22.34
N LYS A 318 -3.99 9.06 -22.27
CA LYS A 318 -3.25 9.62 -23.39
C LYS A 318 -2.02 8.79 -23.69
N GLN A 319 -1.49 8.93 -24.89
CA GLN A 319 -0.20 8.36 -25.31
C GLN A 319 0.57 9.42 -26.09
N SER A 320 1.86 9.56 -25.79
CA SER A 320 2.76 10.45 -26.52
C SER A 320 4.20 9.95 -26.39
N THR A 321 5.07 10.32 -27.34
CA THR A 321 6.50 10.04 -27.19
C THR A 321 7.15 10.98 -26.18
N LEU A 322 8.24 10.54 -25.56
CA LEU A 322 9.03 11.38 -24.66
C LEU A 322 9.51 12.65 -25.39
N SER A 323 9.98 12.50 -26.63
CA SER A 323 10.44 13.62 -27.46
C SER A 323 9.34 14.63 -27.76
N ASP A 324 8.14 14.18 -28.13
CA ASP A 324 7.03 15.08 -28.43
C ASP A 324 6.59 15.87 -27.19
N LEU A 325 6.55 15.21 -26.03
CA LEU A 325 6.24 15.88 -24.76
C LEU A 325 7.30 16.91 -24.36
N VAL A 326 8.59 16.57 -24.54
CA VAL A 326 9.67 17.55 -24.29
C VAL A 326 9.49 18.79 -25.18
N LEU A 327 9.17 18.62 -26.47
CA LEU A 327 8.89 19.73 -27.41
C LEU A 327 7.60 20.48 -27.05
N GLU A 328 6.58 19.78 -26.61
CA GLU A 328 5.31 20.39 -26.19
C GLU A 328 5.48 21.35 -25.03
N PHE A 329 6.26 20.95 -24.03
CA PHE A 329 6.44 21.72 -22.79
C PHE A 329 7.64 22.69 -22.81
N ASN A 330 8.54 22.59 -23.80
CA ASN A 330 9.70 23.49 -24.01
C ASN A 330 9.63 24.08 -25.42
N LYS A 331 8.76 25.07 -25.59
CA LYS A 331 8.43 25.68 -26.91
C LYS A 331 9.61 26.33 -27.62
N GLU A 332 10.70 26.61 -26.90
CA GLU A 332 11.97 27.11 -27.42
C GLU A 332 12.79 26.06 -28.16
N LEU A 333 12.49 24.77 -28.00
CA LEU A 333 13.15 23.68 -28.67
C LEU A 333 12.49 23.33 -30.01
N SER A 334 13.29 23.04 -30.99
CA SER A 334 12.92 22.33 -32.25
C SER A 334 13.30 20.85 -32.17
N LYS A 335 12.81 20.06 -33.12
CA LYS A 335 13.13 18.63 -33.20
C LYS A 335 14.65 18.37 -33.33
N ASP A 336 15.34 19.21 -34.10
CA ASP A 336 16.82 19.09 -34.26
C ASP A 336 17.58 19.37 -32.97
N ASP A 337 17.02 20.20 -32.10
CA ASP A 337 17.63 20.58 -30.83
C ASP A 337 17.67 19.42 -29.81
N LEU A 338 16.83 18.41 -29.99
CA LEU A 338 16.85 17.20 -29.13
C LEU A 338 18.15 16.39 -29.27
N SER A 339 18.91 16.60 -30.34
CA SER A 339 20.24 16.04 -30.54
C SER A 339 21.39 17.00 -30.13
N ASP A 340 21.06 18.24 -29.70
CA ASP A 340 22.07 19.22 -29.27
C ASP A 340 22.27 19.15 -27.73
N LYS A 341 23.31 18.40 -27.35
CA LYS A 341 23.68 18.22 -25.93
C LYS A 341 23.81 19.55 -25.16
N LYS A 342 24.33 20.60 -25.79
CA LYS A 342 24.53 21.91 -25.11
C LYS A 342 23.22 22.63 -24.85
N LYS A 343 22.27 22.58 -25.80
CA LYS A 343 20.96 23.18 -25.62
C LYS A 343 20.18 22.49 -24.50
N LEU A 344 20.14 21.16 -24.49
CA LEU A 344 19.50 20.40 -23.43
C LEU A 344 20.14 20.64 -22.05
N GLN A 345 21.48 20.72 -21.97
CA GLN A 345 22.19 21.07 -20.73
C GLN A 345 21.85 22.46 -20.21
N ASN A 346 21.62 23.44 -21.09
CA ASN A 346 21.17 24.77 -20.69
C ASN A 346 19.79 24.73 -20.00
N ILE A 347 18.86 23.90 -20.51
CA ILE A 347 17.55 23.72 -19.89
C ILE A 347 17.72 23.11 -18.49
N LEU A 348 18.52 22.07 -18.33
CA LEU A 348 18.79 21.45 -17.05
C LEU A 348 19.40 22.44 -16.05
N THR A 349 20.37 23.23 -16.50
CA THR A 349 21.01 24.26 -15.68
C THR A 349 19.98 25.31 -15.22
N SER A 350 19.10 25.75 -16.11
CA SER A 350 18.02 26.70 -15.78
C SER A 350 17.04 26.13 -14.75
N ASN A 351 16.82 24.80 -14.76
CA ASN A 351 16.01 24.06 -13.79
C ASN A 351 16.81 23.59 -12.55
N LYS A 352 18.06 24.06 -12.38
CA LYS A 352 18.95 23.72 -11.24
C LYS A 352 19.30 22.24 -11.13
N VAL A 353 19.23 21.49 -12.22
CA VAL A 353 19.69 20.11 -12.32
C VAL A 353 21.17 20.08 -12.61
N LYS A 354 21.92 19.33 -11.80
CA LYS A 354 23.36 19.16 -11.99
C LYS A 354 23.61 18.08 -13.06
N VAL A 355 24.30 18.48 -14.13
CA VAL A 355 24.65 17.55 -15.21
C VAL A 355 25.96 16.87 -14.91
N GLU A 356 25.97 15.53 -14.94
CA GLU A 356 27.18 14.75 -14.77
C GLU A 356 27.95 14.63 -16.13
N LYS A 357 29.26 14.56 -16.05
CA LYS A 357 30.12 14.53 -17.25
C LYS A 357 29.92 13.21 -18.06
N SER A 358 29.60 12.16 -17.37
CA SER A 358 29.37 10.81 -17.94
C SER A 358 28.08 10.69 -18.74
N TRP A 359 27.11 11.60 -18.56
CA TRP A 359 25.82 11.49 -19.23
C TRP A 359 25.91 11.67 -20.73
N GLY A 360 25.36 10.70 -21.47
CA GLY A 360 25.13 10.81 -22.90
C GLY A 360 23.90 11.67 -23.22
N ILE A 361 23.57 11.75 -24.50
CA ILE A 361 22.45 12.57 -24.98
C ILE A 361 21.10 12.02 -24.51
N GLY A 362 20.95 10.69 -24.50
CA GLY A 362 19.72 10.02 -24.06
C GLY A 362 19.43 10.26 -22.59
N ARG A 363 20.45 10.17 -21.71
CA ARG A 363 20.28 10.48 -20.28
C ARG A 363 19.91 11.94 -20.08
N ILE A 364 20.56 12.87 -20.79
CA ILE A 364 20.25 14.28 -20.68
C ILE A 364 18.82 14.60 -21.14
N LEU A 365 18.35 13.96 -22.22
CA LEU A 365 16.98 14.12 -22.70
C LEU A 365 15.96 13.62 -21.67
N LEU A 366 16.22 12.46 -21.03
CA LEU A 366 15.38 11.97 -19.91
C LEU A 366 15.33 12.96 -18.75
N GLU A 367 16.48 13.50 -18.34
CA GLU A 367 16.52 14.48 -17.24
C GLU A 367 15.76 15.79 -17.59
N VAL A 368 15.79 16.22 -18.88
CA VAL A 368 14.95 17.35 -19.33
C VAL A 368 13.48 17.01 -19.21
N PHE A 369 13.06 15.80 -19.60
CA PHE A 369 11.69 15.33 -19.42
C PHE A 369 11.29 15.34 -17.93
N GLU A 370 12.08 14.75 -17.04
CA GLU A 370 11.80 14.72 -15.61
C GLU A 370 11.69 16.13 -15.01
N ALA A 371 12.59 17.04 -15.40
CA ALA A 371 12.62 18.40 -14.87
C ALA A 371 11.49 19.31 -15.39
N THR A 372 11.01 19.09 -16.62
CA THR A 372 10.12 20.04 -17.29
C THR A 372 8.73 19.52 -17.65
N VAL A 373 8.55 18.20 -17.71
CA VAL A 373 7.34 17.55 -18.21
C VAL A 373 6.64 16.70 -17.15
N GLU A 374 7.34 15.77 -16.50
CA GLU A 374 6.79 14.73 -15.62
C GLU A 374 5.74 15.29 -14.65
N GLY A 375 6.08 16.33 -13.89
CA GLY A 375 5.21 16.93 -12.89
C GLY A 375 3.92 17.56 -13.45
N LYS A 376 3.79 17.70 -14.78
CA LYS A 376 2.65 18.31 -15.46
C LYS A 376 1.68 17.27 -16.08
N LEU A 377 2.04 15.99 -16.06
CA LEU A 377 1.23 14.89 -16.58
C LEU A 377 0.15 14.51 -15.54
N ILE A 378 -0.97 15.23 -15.53
CA ILE A 378 -2.01 15.04 -14.50
C ILE A 378 -2.91 13.85 -14.83
N ASP A 379 -3.50 13.83 -16.04
CA ASP A 379 -4.29 12.67 -16.49
C ASP A 379 -3.38 11.51 -16.88
N PRO A 380 -3.87 10.26 -16.83
CA PRO A 380 -3.09 9.09 -17.21
C PRO A 380 -2.45 9.26 -18.59
N THR A 381 -1.13 9.25 -18.66
CA THR A 381 -0.39 9.45 -19.89
C THR A 381 0.69 8.39 -20.04
N PHE A 382 0.56 7.55 -21.05
CA PHE A 382 1.63 6.66 -21.49
C PHE A 382 2.68 7.45 -22.28
N VAL A 383 3.88 7.48 -21.76
CA VAL A 383 5.04 8.08 -22.41
C VAL A 383 5.84 6.96 -23.04
N THR A 384 6.11 7.04 -24.34
CA THR A 384 6.80 6.00 -25.12
C THR A 384 8.12 6.50 -25.71
N GLU A 385 8.89 5.61 -26.31
CA GLU A 385 10.16 5.92 -26.98
C GLU A 385 11.20 6.52 -26.03
N TYR A 386 11.60 5.74 -25.04
CA TYR A 386 12.71 6.08 -24.16
C TYR A 386 14.07 5.84 -24.84
N PRO A 387 15.09 6.69 -24.59
CA PRO A 387 16.43 6.43 -25.10
C PRO A 387 16.99 5.08 -24.63
N VAL A 388 17.66 4.35 -25.54
CA VAL A 388 18.30 3.07 -25.21
C VAL A 388 19.33 3.20 -24.10
N GLU A 389 20.06 4.32 -24.06
CA GLU A 389 21.06 4.61 -23.03
C GLU A 389 20.54 4.45 -21.60
N VAL A 390 19.25 4.71 -21.37
CA VAL A 390 18.59 4.64 -20.05
C VAL A 390 17.65 3.42 -19.92
N SER A 391 17.80 2.45 -20.82
CA SER A 391 16.90 1.28 -20.89
C SER A 391 17.70 -0.03 -21.08
N PRO A 392 18.54 -0.43 -20.09
CA PRO A 392 19.52 -1.50 -20.27
C PRO A 392 18.95 -2.92 -20.46
N LEU A 393 17.67 -3.14 -20.12
CA LEU A 393 16.99 -4.44 -20.21
C LEU A 393 15.91 -4.48 -21.31
N SER A 394 15.74 -3.35 -22.05
CA SER A 394 14.73 -3.20 -23.09
C SER A 394 15.31 -3.46 -24.47
N ARG A 395 14.49 -4.03 -25.35
CA ARG A 395 14.81 -4.18 -26.77
C ARG A 395 14.86 -2.81 -27.45
N ARG A 396 15.81 -2.66 -28.39
CA ARG A 396 15.87 -1.50 -29.29
C ARG A 396 14.68 -1.51 -30.24
N ASN A 397 14.15 -0.32 -30.52
CA ASN A 397 13.15 -0.16 -31.58
C ASN A 397 13.80 -0.46 -32.97
N GLU A 398 13.12 -1.22 -33.80
CA GLU A 398 13.67 -1.66 -35.12
C GLU A 398 13.76 -0.48 -36.10
N GLU A 399 12.82 0.46 -36.07
CA GLU A 399 12.76 1.60 -36.97
C GLU A 399 13.67 2.76 -36.49
N ASN A 400 13.84 2.91 -35.17
CA ASN A 400 14.68 3.94 -34.61
C ASN A 400 15.57 3.37 -33.46
N PRO A 401 16.75 2.81 -33.80
CA PRO A 401 17.60 2.09 -32.84
C PRO A 401 18.16 2.92 -31.66
N ASP A 402 18.05 4.24 -31.71
CA ASP A 402 18.45 5.12 -30.60
C ASP A 402 17.43 5.09 -29.45
N TYR A 403 16.23 4.56 -29.69
CA TYR A 403 15.16 4.42 -28.71
C TYR A 403 14.85 2.95 -28.44
N ALA A 404 14.33 2.70 -27.25
CA ALA A 404 13.83 1.40 -26.81
C ALA A 404 12.31 1.32 -26.98
N ASP A 405 11.79 0.13 -27.24
CA ASP A 405 10.37 -0.17 -27.16
C ASP A 405 9.95 -0.24 -25.68
N ARG A 406 9.80 0.92 -25.07
CA ARG A 406 9.50 1.12 -23.65
C ARG A 406 8.40 2.16 -23.47
N PHE A 407 7.56 1.96 -22.47
CA PHE A 407 6.62 2.97 -22.00
C PHE A 407 6.70 3.14 -20.47
N GLU A 408 6.35 4.32 -20.01
CA GLU A 408 5.99 4.57 -18.62
C GLU A 408 4.61 5.21 -18.56
N LEU A 409 3.84 4.86 -17.53
CA LEU A 409 2.55 5.49 -17.25
C LEU A 409 2.68 6.50 -16.13
N PHE A 410 2.36 7.74 -16.44
CA PHE A 410 2.29 8.82 -15.46
C PHE A 410 0.85 9.17 -15.12
N ILE A 411 0.58 9.40 -13.84
CA ILE A 411 -0.70 9.91 -13.33
C ILE A 411 -0.40 10.90 -12.21
N GLY A 412 -0.94 12.11 -12.30
CA GLY A 412 -0.73 13.13 -11.28
C GLY A 412 0.73 13.51 -11.08
N GLY A 413 1.51 13.55 -12.16
CA GLY A 413 2.94 13.88 -12.14
C GLY A 413 3.80 12.82 -11.44
N LYS A 414 3.40 11.56 -11.48
CA LYS A 414 4.15 10.44 -10.88
C LYS A 414 4.06 9.22 -11.77
N GLU A 415 5.16 8.46 -11.90
CA GLU A 415 5.23 7.17 -12.55
C GLU A 415 4.40 6.13 -11.78
N PHE A 416 3.55 5.39 -12.47
CA PHE A 416 2.72 4.30 -11.93
C PHE A 416 3.13 2.94 -12.45
N ALA A 417 3.51 2.87 -13.71
CA ALA A 417 3.97 1.64 -14.35
C ALA A 417 5.08 1.93 -15.33
N ASN A 418 5.97 0.95 -15.52
CA ASN A 418 7.04 0.95 -16.48
C ASN A 418 7.02 -0.41 -17.20
N GLY A 419 6.97 -0.41 -18.52
CA GLY A 419 6.92 -1.64 -19.31
C GLY A 419 7.69 -1.50 -20.60
N PHE A 420 8.21 -2.62 -21.11
CA PHE A 420 9.00 -2.63 -22.32
C PHE A 420 9.01 -4.01 -23.02
N CYS A 421 9.31 -3.97 -24.32
CA CYS A 421 9.71 -5.18 -25.03
C CYS A 421 11.04 -5.67 -24.47
N GLU A 422 11.06 -6.94 -24.07
CA GLU A 422 12.20 -7.53 -23.39
C GLU A 422 13.36 -7.76 -24.35
N LEU A 423 14.58 -7.39 -23.91
CA LEU A 423 15.79 -7.74 -24.63
C LEU A 423 16.01 -9.25 -24.49
N ASN A 424 15.97 -9.96 -25.63
CA ASN A 424 16.11 -11.40 -25.68
C ASN A 424 17.35 -11.87 -26.51
N ASP A 425 18.17 -10.91 -26.97
CA ASP A 425 19.46 -11.17 -27.59
C ASP A 425 20.54 -11.29 -26.50
N PRO A 426 21.16 -12.48 -26.30
CA PRO A 426 22.15 -12.69 -25.27
C PRO A 426 23.42 -11.84 -25.46
N ASP A 427 23.85 -11.59 -26.71
CA ASP A 427 25.07 -10.83 -26.99
C ASP A 427 24.88 -9.34 -26.72
N ASP A 428 23.73 -8.74 -27.11
CA ASP A 428 23.37 -7.35 -26.78
C ASP A 428 23.21 -7.21 -25.27
N GLN A 429 22.56 -8.17 -24.61
CA GLN A 429 22.38 -8.13 -23.14
C GLN A 429 23.72 -8.22 -22.38
N ALA A 430 24.64 -9.08 -22.83
CA ALA A 430 25.97 -9.18 -22.24
C ALA A 430 26.73 -7.84 -22.37
N THR A 431 26.69 -7.24 -23.58
CA THR A 431 27.29 -5.91 -23.79
C THR A 431 26.75 -4.86 -22.86
N ARG A 432 25.45 -4.82 -22.65
CA ARG A 432 24.83 -3.85 -21.74
C ARG A 432 25.15 -4.11 -20.27
N PHE A 433 25.30 -5.37 -19.86
CA PHE A 433 25.77 -5.67 -18.52
C PHE A 433 27.23 -5.24 -18.32
N GLU A 434 28.10 -5.40 -19.34
CA GLU A 434 29.49 -4.86 -19.28
C GLU A 434 29.50 -3.34 -19.12
N GLU A 435 28.62 -2.62 -19.82
CA GLU A 435 28.45 -1.16 -19.66
C GLU A 435 28.01 -0.78 -18.23
N GLN A 436 27.08 -1.55 -17.64
CA GLN A 436 26.65 -1.36 -16.27
C GLN A 436 27.78 -1.59 -15.25
N VAL A 437 28.58 -2.66 -15.45
CA VAL A 437 29.75 -2.93 -14.60
C VAL A 437 30.79 -1.80 -14.71
N ALA A 438 31.04 -1.30 -15.92
CA ALA A 438 31.95 -0.17 -16.12
C ALA A 438 31.44 1.12 -15.44
N ALA A 439 30.14 1.37 -15.47
CA ALA A 439 29.51 2.48 -14.73
C ALA A 439 29.67 2.30 -13.21
N LYS A 440 29.48 1.09 -12.70
CA LYS A 440 29.67 0.74 -11.28
C LYS A 440 31.12 0.96 -10.84
N ASP A 441 32.09 0.54 -11.62
CA ASP A 441 33.54 0.75 -11.36
C ASP A 441 33.90 2.23 -11.41
N SER A 442 33.17 3.03 -12.17
CA SER A 442 33.30 4.49 -12.23
C SER A 442 32.61 5.21 -11.08
N GLY A 443 31.94 4.48 -10.15
CA GLY A 443 31.35 5.00 -8.92
C GLY A 443 29.81 5.06 -8.89
N ASP A 444 29.12 4.58 -9.91
CA ASP A 444 27.68 4.43 -9.92
C ASP A 444 27.27 3.24 -9.03
N LYS A 445 26.69 3.53 -7.87
CA LYS A 445 26.28 2.53 -6.87
C LYS A 445 24.93 1.88 -7.17
N GLU A 446 24.24 2.37 -8.17
CA GLU A 446 22.91 1.88 -8.58
C GLU A 446 23.02 0.96 -9.79
N ALA A 447 24.16 0.94 -10.50
CA ALA A 447 24.40 0.10 -11.65
C ALA A 447 24.40 -1.40 -11.28
N MET A 448 23.91 -2.22 -12.21
CA MET A 448 23.72 -3.66 -12.04
C MET A 448 25.04 -4.44 -12.11
N ASP A 449 25.06 -5.62 -11.49
CA ASP A 449 26.10 -6.62 -11.66
C ASP A 449 25.91 -7.41 -12.96
N PHE A 450 27.00 -8.03 -13.45
CA PHE A 450 26.93 -8.97 -14.57
C PHE A 450 26.35 -10.31 -14.11
N ASP A 451 25.18 -10.68 -14.62
CA ASP A 451 24.52 -11.95 -14.31
C ASP A 451 24.78 -12.98 -15.43
N GLN A 452 25.85 -13.78 -15.28
CA GLN A 452 26.22 -14.81 -16.23
C GLN A 452 25.15 -15.91 -16.36
N ASP A 453 24.45 -16.24 -15.27
CA ASP A 453 23.40 -17.27 -15.30
C ASP A 453 22.20 -16.78 -16.12
N TYR A 454 21.87 -15.48 -16.04
CA TYR A 454 20.84 -14.89 -16.89
C TYR A 454 21.23 -14.87 -18.37
N ILE A 455 22.49 -14.54 -18.70
CA ILE A 455 22.97 -14.65 -20.10
C ILE A 455 22.83 -16.08 -20.58
N THR A 456 23.28 -17.07 -19.81
CA THR A 456 23.13 -18.50 -20.16
C THR A 456 21.65 -18.88 -20.34
N ALA A 457 20.75 -18.35 -19.53
CA ALA A 457 19.31 -18.56 -19.74
C ALA A 457 18.83 -17.98 -21.09
N LEU A 458 19.26 -16.79 -21.48
CA LEU A 458 18.93 -16.19 -22.79
C LEU A 458 19.49 -17.02 -23.97
N GLU A 459 20.67 -17.60 -23.82
CA GLU A 459 21.26 -18.51 -24.83
C GLU A 459 20.41 -19.76 -25.09
N HIS A 460 19.57 -20.18 -24.10
CA HIS A 460 18.59 -21.25 -24.33
C HIS A 460 17.35 -20.76 -25.12
N GLY A 461 17.20 -19.46 -25.32
CA GLY A 461 16.14 -18.85 -26.11
C GLY A 461 14.97 -18.36 -25.23
N MET A 462 14.85 -17.05 -25.10
CA MET A 462 13.66 -16.41 -24.54
C MET A 462 12.75 -15.96 -25.68
N PRO A 463 11.44 -16.30 -25.65
CA PRO A 463 10.51 -15.81 -26.68
C PRO A 463 10.42 -14.28 -26.62
N PRO A 464 10.08 -13.60 -27.75
CA PRO A 464 9.72 -12.20 -27.71
C PRO A 464 8.64 -11.97 -26.64
N ALA A 465 8.83 -11.01 -25.74
CA ALA A 465 7.93 -10.79 -24.62
C ALA A 465 7.87 -9.31 -24.25
N VAL A 466 6.82 -8.93 -23.55
CA VAL A 466 6.70 -7.62 -22.91
C VAL A 466 6.49 -7.82 -21.42
N GLY A 467 7.30 -7.14 -20.63
CA GLY A 467 7.18 -7.07 -19.18
C GLY A 467 6.72 -5.69 -18.71
N VAL A 468 6.02 -5.66 -17.58
CA VAL A 468 5.54 -4.42 -16.95
C VAL A 468 5.66 -4.54 -15.44
N GLY A 469 6.23 -3.50 -14.81
CA GLY A 469 6.24 -3.31 -13.38
C GLY A 469 5.30 -2.18 -12.98
N MET A 470 4.46 -2.40 -11.96
CA MET A 470 3.54 -1.40 -11.42
C MET A 470 3.69 -1.24 -9.91
N GLY A 471 3.81 0.00 -9.45
CA GLY A 471 3.86 0.34 -8.04
C GLY A 471 2.48 0.24 -7.36
N VAL A 472 2.20 -0.87 -6.67
CA VAL A 472 0.90 -1.11 -6.00
C VAL A 472 0.64 -0.07 -4.91
N ASP A 473 1.64 0.30 -4.13
CA ASP A 473 1.46 1.31 -3.07
C ASP A 473 1.04 2.65 -3.65
N ARG A 474 1.60 3.05 -4.80
CA ARG A 474 1.27 4.30 -5.48
C ARG A 474 -0.16 4.28 -6.05
N LEU A 475 -0.59 3.13 -6.59
CA LEU A 475 -1.98 2.92 -7.01
C LEU A 475 -2.94 3.05 -5.83
N VAL A 476 -2.63 2.45 -4.68
CA VAL A 476 -3.44 2.58 -3.47
C VAL A 476 -3.49 4.03 -2.99
N MET A 477 -2.37 4.77 -3.02
CA MET A 477 -2.35 6.20 -2.67
C MET A 477 -3.34 7.01 -3.53
N LEU A 478 -3.33 6.80 -4.83
CA LEU A 478 -4.26 7.46 -5.77
C LEU A 478 -5.72 7.13 -5.41
N LEU A 479 -6.04 5.84 -5.33
CA LEU A 479 -7.41 5.35 -5.15
C LEU A 479 -7.99 5.56 -3.74
N THR A 480 -7.16 5.93 -2.77
CA THR A 480 -7.58 6.24 -1.39
C THR A 480 -7.33 7.69 -1.01
N ASN A 481 -6.98 8.55 -1.98
CA ASN A 481 -6.67 9.97 -1.77
C ASN A 481 -5.60 10.18 -0.67
N GLN A 482 -4.52 9.38 -0.70
CA GLN A 482 -3.43 9.55 0.26
C GLN A 482 -2.23 10.22 -0.40
N SER A 483 -1.66 11.23 0.26
CA SER A 483 -0.53 12.00 -0.26
C SER A 483 0.83 11.38 0.06
N SER A 484 0.89 10.48 1.03
CA SER A 484 2.12 9.83 1.49
C SER A 484 2.02 8.31 1.43
N ILE A 485 3.10 7.65 0.98
CA ILE A 485 3.22 6.19 1.00
C ILE A 485 3.06 5.62 2.43
N ARG A 486 3.40 6.41 3.46
CA ARG A 486 3.25 6.01 4.86
C ARG A 486 1.79 5.83 5.29
N ASP A 487 0.86 6.50 4.60
CA ASP A 487 -0.57 6.39 4.88
C ASP A 487 -1.15 5.07 4.39
N VAL A 488 -0.55 4.47 3.37
CA VAL A 488 -0.99 3.20 2.77
C VAL A 488 -0.16 1.99 3.19
N LEU A 489 0.83 2.17 4.05
CA LEU A 489 1.59 1.12 4.71
C LEU A 489 1.19 1.01 6.18
N LEU A 490 0.90 -0.22 6.65
CA LEU A 490 0.52 -0.43 8.06
C LEU A 490 1.64 0.01 9.01
N PHE A 491 2.86 -0.39 8.72
CA PHE A 491 4.05 -0.08 9.52
C PHE A 491 5.17 0.45 8.61
N PRO A 492 5.14 1.76 8.26
CA PRO A 492 6.18 2.36 7.44
C PRO A 492 7.50 2.47 8.19
N GLN A 493 8.62 2.44 7.47
CA GLN A 493 9.92 2.73 8.05
C GLN A 493 10.00 4.20 8.45
N LEU A 494 10.45 4.47 9.67
CA LEU A 494 10.61 5.82 10.21
C LEU A 494 12.02 5.98 10.76
N LYS A 495 12.52 7.22 10.77
CA LYS A 495 13.76 7.53 11.49
C LYS A 495 13.53 7.30 12.98
N SER A 496 14.53 6.71 13.64
CA SER A 496 14.55 6.52 15.11
C SER A 496 14.64 7.86 15.85
#